data_898b41a32dc4f2ec5a2a0a67019d8c52
#
_entry.id   898b41a32dc4f2ec5a2a0a67019d8c52
#
_cell.length_a   1.000
_cell.length_b   1.000
_cell.length_c   1.000
_cell.angle_alpha   90.00
_cell.angle_beta   90.00
_cell.angle_gamma   90.00
#
_symmetry.space_group_name_H-M   'P 1'
#
loop_
_entity.id
_entity.type
_entity.pdbx_description
1 polymer ?
#
loop_
_entity_poly.entity_id
_entity_poly.type
_entity_poly.pdbx_seq_one_letter_code
_entity_poly.pdbx_strand_id
1 'polypeptide(L)'
;FVGKGYSGYGETIAENFSEVETAFSSNFELPVENSVNFSRYPFNHVFESESGHIREYDDTYNEERIQEYHRSGTYYEIDAGGNKVVHVIGDSYEFIAGSNYINVKGDVNLTIDGNAETLVKEDYNIRCKNLNIEVEEDFDTVVLGDTTQRYEGILKTTVLKAASVRYDDTFDGVFKGNVTQTYGAKLDTSIT
;
A
#
# COMPACT_ATOMS: atom_id res chain seq x y z
N PHE A 1 -17.46 38.30 -13.40
CA PHE A 1 -17.35 36.93 -13.97
C PHE A 1 -18.25 36.07 -13.13
N VAL A 2 -19.35 35.59 -13.67
CA VAL A 2 -20.22 34.61 -13.00
C VAL A 2 -19.56 33.26 -13.22
N GLY A 3 -18.96 32.70 -12.18
CA GLY A 3 -18.41 31.37 -12.24
C GLY A 3 -19.51 30.39 -12.63
N LYS A 4 -19.34 29.69 -13.75
CA LYS A 4 -20.14 28.50 -14.02
C LYS A 4 -19.78 27.49 -12.93
N GLY A 5 -20.75 27.14 -12.09
CA GLY A 5 -20.59 26.03 -11.18
C GLY A 5 -20.28 24.78 -12.00
N TYR A 6 -19.09 24.24 -11.84
CA TYR A 6 -18.70 22.98 -12.45
C TYR A 6 -19.34 21.84 -11.63
N SER A 7 -20.57 21.49 -11.97
CA SER A 7 -21.29 20.35 -11.37
C SER A 7 -20.93 19.00 -12.00
N GLY A 8 -19.88 18.94 -12.83
CA GLY A 8 -19.55 17.73 -13.60
C GLY A 8 -18.36 16.92 -13.10
N TYR A 9 -17.67 17.36 -12.05
CA TYR A 9 -16.43 16.68 -11.61
C TYR A 9 -16.68 15.42 -10.77
N GLY A 10 -17.78 15.35 -10.01
CA GLY A 10 -18.03 14.24 -9.11
C GLY A 10 -18.45 12.93 -9.80
N GLU A 11 -19.16 13.03 -10.92
CA GLU A 11 -19.71 11.84 -11.58
C GLU A 11 -18.65 11.02 -12.32
N THR A 12 -17.66 11.68 -12.93
CA THR A 12 -16.63 10.99 -13.72
C THR A 12 -15.56 10.31 -12.85
N ILE A 13 -15.32 10.81 -11.64
CA ILE A 13 -14.32 10.28 -10.73
C ILE A 13 -14.88 9.09 -9.97
N ALA A 14 -16.13 9.16 -9.51
CA ALA A 14 -16.77 8.06 -8.78
C ALA A 14 -16.93 6.78 -9.63
N GLU A 15 -17.17 6.90 -10.93
CA GLU A 15 -17.29 5.75 -11.84
C GLU A 15 -15.97 5.00 -12.04
N ASN A 16 -14.82 5.69 -12.02
CA ASN A 16 -13.51 5.07 -12.22
C ASN A 16 -12.95 4.39 -10.94
N PHE A 17 -13.48 4.69 -9.76
CA PHE A 17 -13.03 4.09 -8.50
C PHE A 17 -13.90 2.92 -8.03
N SER A 18 -15.05 2.66 -8.63
CA SER A 18 -15.96 1.59 -8.21
C SER A 18 -15.46 0.17 -8.53
N GLU A 19 -14.39 0.02 -9.31
CA GLU A 19 -13.86 -1.27 -9.76
C GLU A 19 -12.59 -1.73 -9.01
N VAL A 20 -12.08 -0.95 -8.05
CA VAL A 20 -10.91 -1.38 -7.26
C VAL A 20 -11.35 -2.35 -6.16
N GLU A 21 -11.42 -3.63 -6.49
CA GLU A 21 -11.51 -4.69 -5.48
C GLU A 21 -10.20 -4.75 -4.70
N THR A 22 -10.21 -4.35 -3.44
CA THR A 22 -9.07 -4.45 -2.54
C THR A 22 -8.97 -5.88 -2.01
N ALA A 23 -7.98 -6.65 -2.44
CA ALA A 23 -7.75 -8.05 -2.03
C ALA A 23 -7.50 -8.22 -0.52
N PHE A 24 -7.08 -7.19 0.20
CA PHE A 24 -6.72 -7.24 1.62
C PHE A 24 -7.60 -6.44 2.58
N SER A 25 -8.47 -5.58 2.11
CA SER A 25 -9.37 -4.80 2.96
C SER A 25 -10.70 -4.55 2.25
N SER A 26 -11.72 -5.30 2.63
CA SER A 26 -13.10 -5.07 2.19
C SER A 26 -13.70 -3.75 2.71
N ASN A 27 -12.91 -2.94 3.44
CA ASN A 27 -13.38 -1.73 4.12
C ASN A 27 -12.58 -0.46 3.75
N PHE A 28 -11.76 -0.49 2.69
CA PHE A 28 -11.13 0.72 2.21
C PHE A 28 -12.12 1.47 1.31
N GLU A 29 -12.83 2.42 1.90
CA GLU A 29 -13.58 3.42 1.12
C GLU A 29 -12.60 4.52 0.74
N LEU A 30 -12.40 4.70 -0.58
CA LEU A 30 -11.71 5.90 -1.08
C LEU A 30 -12.52 7.12 -0.61
N PRO A 31 -11.85 8.19 -0.13
CA PRO A 31 -12.55 9.43 0.16
C PRO A 31 -13.24 9.88 -1.14
N VAL A 32 -14.54 9.74 -1.18
CA VAL A 32 -15.35 10.27 -2.27
C VAL A 32 -15.21 11.78 -2.18
N GLU A 33 -14.79 12.40 -3.28
CA GLU A 33 -14.88 13.85 -3.40
C GLU A 33 -16.30 14.25 -2.97
N ASN A 34 -16.42 15.07 -1.94
CA ASN A 34 -17.70 15.67 -1.58
C ASN A 34 -18.08 16.61 -2.71
N SER A 35 -18.69 16.05 -3.75
CA SER A 35 -18.99 16.71 -5.02
C SER A 35 -20.05 17.81 -4.92
N VAL A 36 -20.58 18.05 -3.73
CA VAL A 36 -21.48 19.18 -3.49
C VAL A 36 -20.66 20.35 -3.00
N ASN A 37 -20.00 21.02 -3.94
CA ASN A 37 -19.31 22.27 -3.67
C ASN A 37 -20.33 23.39 -3.44
N PHE A 38 -20.46 23.82 -2.19
CA PHE A 38 -21.30 24.95 -1.80
C PHE A 38 -20.53 26.30 -1.77
N SER A 39 -19.49 26.44 -2.58
CA SER A 39 -18.72 27.66 -2.70
C SER A 39 -19.62 28.87 -2.88
N ARG A 40 -19.42 29.92 -2.09
CA ARG A 40 -20.25 31.13 -2.09
C ARG A 40 -19.42 32.35 -2.50
N TYR A 41 -19.87 33.04 -3.56
CA TYR A 41 -19.32 34.34 -3.87
C TYR A 41 -19.63 35.34 -2.72
N PRO A 42 -18.68 36.17 -2.27
CA PRO A 42 -17.36 36.45 -2.87
C PRO A 42 -16.20 35.61 -2.22
N PHE A 43 -16.47 34.53 -1.52
CA PHE A 43 -15.48 33.83 -0.70
C PHE A 43 -14.60 32.89 -1.51
N ASN A 44 -15.02 32.46 -2.69
CA ASN A 44 -14.17 31.61 -3.54
C ASN A 44 -13.37 32.47 -4.55
N HIS A 45 -12.08 32.19 -4.62
CA HIS A 45 -11.12 32.83 -5.50
C HIS A 45 -10.61 31.79 -6.50
N VAL A 46 -11.10 31.86 -7.74
CA VAL A 46 -10.79 30.90 -8.80
C VAL A 46 -9.98 31.58 -9.88
N PHE A 47 -8.86 30.95 -10.24
CA PHE A 47 -8.10 31.23 -11.44
C PHE A 47 -8.27 30.08 -12.41
N GLU A 48 -8.79 30.33 -13.60
CA GLU A 48 -8.91 29.38 -14.69
C GLU A 48 -8.08 29.83 -15.87
N SER A 49 -7.26 28.92 -16.42
CA SER A 49 -6.50 29.17 -17.64
C SER A 49 -7.35 28.91 -18.89
N GLU A 50 -6.92 29.42 -20.04
CA GLU A 50 -7.61 29.20 -21.34
C GLU A 50 -7.74 27.71 -21.68
N SER A 51 -6.83 26.86 -21.19
CA SER A 51 -6.82 25.42 -21.42
C SER A 51 -7.65 24.61 -20.40
N GLY A 52 -8.28 25.28 -19.42
CA GLY A 52 -9.14 24.64 -18.41
C GLY A 52 -8.40 24.06 -17.20
N HIS A 53 -7.21 24.59 -16.87
CA HIS A 53 -6.58 24.32 -15.58
C HIS A 53 -7.13 25.27 -14.53
N ILE A 54 -7.36 24.78 -13.32
CA ILE A 54 -8.00 25.55 -12.24
C ILE A 54 -7.09 25.57 -11.02
N ARG A 55 -7.00 26.74 -10.39
CA ARG A 55 -6.50 26.93 -9.03
C ARG A 55 -7.55 27.65 -8.23
N GLU A 56 -7.97 27.09 -7.11
CA GLU A 56 -9.02 27.62 -6.28
C GLU A 56 -8.57 27.73 -4.82
N TYR A 57 -8.94 28.85 -4.21
CA TYR A 57 -8.95 29.08 -2.77
C TYR A 57 -10.38 29.45 -2.39
N ASP A 58 -11.02 28.60 -1.63
CA ASP A 58 -12.38 28.80 -1.15
C ASP A 58 -12.36 29.07 0.36
N ASP A 59 -12.81 30.24 0.76
CA ASP A 59 -12.96 30.68 2.15
C ASP A 59 -14.42 30.63 2.61
N THR A 60 -15.29 29.90 1.91
CA THR A 60 -16.69 29.68 2.33
C THR A 60 -16.69 28.95 3.67
N TYR A 61 -17.34 29.54 4.65
CA TYR A 61 -17.39 29.03 6.03
C TYR A 61 -17.89 27.58 6.11
N ASN A 62 -17.09 26.68 6.73
CA ASN A 62 -17.24 25.23 6.81
C ASN A 62 -17.09 24.46 5.47
N GLU A 63 -16.67 25.15 4.41
CA GLU A 63 -16.44 24.56 3.08
C GLU A 63 -15.09 25.03 2.53
N GLU A 64 -14.19 25.48 3.43
CA GLU A 64 -12.87 25.98 3.05
C GLU A 64 -12.10 24.92 2.26
N ARG A 65 -11.48 25.35 1.15
CA ARG A 65 -10.78 24.43 0.26
C ARG A 65 -9.61 25.09 -0.44
N ILE A 66 -8.55 24.31 -0.64
CA ILE A 66 -7.44 24.61 -1.55
C ILE A 66 -7.40 23.54 -2.62
N GLN A 67 -7.50 23.91 -3.90
CA GLN A 67 -7.48 22.95 -5.00
C GLN A 67 -6.59 23.43 -6.16
N GLU A 68 -5.80 22.52 -6.74
CA GLU A 68 -5.18 22.66 -8.05
C GLU A 68 -5.61 21.50 -8.94
N TYR A 69 -6.22 21.84 -10.07
CA TYR A 69 -6.82 20.89 -10.98
C TYR A 69 -6.23 21.02 -12.38
N HIS A 70 -5.76 19.92 -12.94
CA HIS A 70 -5.35 19.83 -14.32
C HIS A 70 -6.52 19.33 -15.18
N ARG A 71 -6.70 19.90 -16.36
CA ARG A 71 -7.81 19.57 -17.28
C ARG A 71 -7.95 18.06 -17.61
N SER A 72 -6.92 17.25 -17.40
CA SER A 72 -6.97 15.79 -17.60
C SER A 72 -7.64 15.03 -16.45
N GLY A 73 -7.97 15.71 -15.35
CA GLY A 73 -8.50 15.10 -14.14
C GLY A 73 -7.47 14.82 -13.04
N THR A 74 -6.19 15.07 -13.27
CA THR A 74 -5.19 15.06 -12.20
C THR A 74 -5.36 16.30 -11.32
N TYR A 75 -5.44 16.10 -9.99
CA TYR A 75 -5.60 17.20 -9.04
C TYR A 75 -5.00 16.90 -7.69
N TYR A 76 -4.78 17.93 -6.89
CA TYR A 76 -4.70 17.82 -5.45
C TYR A 76 -5.70 18.75 -4.78
N GLU A 77 -6.19 18.34 -3.62
CA GLU A 77 -7.15 19.09 -2.83
C GLU A 77 -6.83 18.99 -1.34
N ILE A 78 -7.09 20.07 -0.61
CA ILE A 78 -7.14 20.06 0.86
C ILE A 78 -8.51 20.63 1.23
N ASP A 79 -9.32 19.81 1.90
CA ASP A 79 -10.69 20.15 2.31
C ASP A 79 -10.76 20.91 3.65
N ALA A 80 -11.96 21.33 4.03
CA ALA A 80 -12.22 22.03 5.30
C ALA A 80 -11.85 21.22 6.55
N GLY A 81 -11.82 19.90 6.46
CA GLY A 81 -11.36 18.99 7.52
C GLY A 81 -9.84 18.87 7.61
N GLY A 82 -9.10 19.46 6.67
CA GLY A 82 -7.65 19.31 6.52
C GLY A 82 -7.22 18.00 5.88
N ASN A 83 -8.14 17.23 5.28
CA ASN A 83 -7.77 16.04 4.53
C ASN A 83 -7.13 16.45 3.20
N LYS A 84 -6.04 15.79 2.83
CA LYS A 84 -5.37 16.00 1.56
C LYS A 84 -5.59 14.82 0.64
N VAL A 85 -6.10 15.08 -0.55
CA VAL A 85 -6.25 14.12 -1.64
C VAL A 85 -5.29 14.48 -2.77
N VAL A 86 -4.60 13.49 -3.32
CA VAL A 86 -3.82 13.61 -4.56
C VAL A 86 -4.34 12.55 -5.51
N HIS A 87 -4.90 12.98 -6.62
CA HIS A 87 -5.43 12.12 -7.66
C HIS A 87 -4.62 12.28 -8.95
N VAL A 88 -4.08 11.18 -9.46
CA VAL A 88 -3.22 11.18 -10.65
C VAL A 88 -3.83 10.23 -11.69
N ILE A 89 -4.24 10.77 -12.84
CA ILE A 89 -4.80 9.98 -13.96
C ILE A 89 -3.72 9.25 -14.75
N GLY A 90 -2.52 9.83 -14.82
CA GLY A 90 -1.37 9.22 -15.52
C GLY A 90 -0.35 8.66 -14.54
N ASP A 91 0.89 8.62 -14.95
CA ASP A 91 2.01 8.18 -14.12
C ASP A 91 2.37 9.22 -13.05
N SER A 92 2.79 8.74 -11.90
CA SER A 92 3.33 9.57 -10.83
C SER A 92 4.79 9.23 -10.57
N TYR A 93 5.67 10.24 -10.55
CA TYR A 93 7.09 10.09 -10.29
C TYR A 93 7.48 10.91 -9.06
N GLU A 94 8.11 10.27 -8.09
CA GLU A 94 8.72 10.94 -6.94
C GLU A 94 10.23 10.66 -6.94
N PHE A 95 11.04 11.69 -7.02
CA PHE A 95 12.49 11.60 -6.97
C PHE A 95 13.03 12.43 -5.81
N ILE A 96 13.69 11.78 -4.86
CA ILE A 96 14.24 12.40 -3.66
C ILE A 96 15.75 12.21 -3.65
N ALA A 97 16.50 13.28 -3.85
CA ALA A 97 17.97 13.26 -3.84
C ALA A 97 18.56 13.16 -2.44
N GLY A 98 17.79 13.46 -1.41
CA GLY A 98 18.17 13.37 0.00
C GLY A 98 17.41 12.26 0.73
N SER A 99 17.13 12.48 2.00
CA SER A 99 16.37 11.54 2.82
C SER A 99 14.87 11.78 2.73
N ASN A 100 14.08 10.71 2.78
CA ASN A 100 12.63 10.77 2.92
C ASN A 100 12.22 10.26 4.31
N TYR A 101 11.40 11.01 5.05
CA TYR A 101 10.86 10.64 6.34
C TYR A 101 9.34 10.62 6.29
N ILE A 102 8.76 9.42 6.44
CA ILE A 102 7.31 9.22 6.45
C ILE A 102 6.90 8.79 7.86
N ASN A 103 6.04 9.57 8.52
CA ASN A 103 5.49 9.25 9.83
C ASN A 103 3.96 9.32 9.76
N VAL A 104 3.31 8.16 9.87
CA VAL A 104 1.85 8.04 9.88
C VAL A 104 1.42 7.54 11.25
N LYS A 105 0.53 8.29 11.93
CA LYS A 105 0.01 7.92 13.25
C LYS A 105 -1.17 6.94 13.20
N GLY A 106 -1.83 6.88 12.06
CA GLY A 106 -2.92 5.97 11.77
C GLY A 106 -2.48 4.79 10.91
N ASP A 107 -3.42 4.20 10.21
CA ASP A 107 -3.19 3.06 9.32
C ASP A 107 -2.61 3.51 7.96
N VAL A 108 -1.87 2.60 7.32
CA VAL A 108 -1.40 2.75 5.95
C VAL A 108 -1.94 1.58 5.14
N ASN A 109 -2.69 1.88 4.09
CA ASN A 109 -3.17 0.90 3.13
C ASN A 109 -2.48 1.15 1.79
N LEU A 110 -1.89 0.12 1.21
CA LEU A 110 -1.24 0.15 -0.10
C LEU A 110 -1.80 -0.98 -0.95
N THR A 111 -2.46 -0.64 -2.05
CA THR A 111 -2.96 -1.59 -3.05
C THR A 111 -2.22 -1.37 -4.36
N ILE A 112 -1.73 -2.44 -4.97
CA ILE A 112 -0.99 -2.40 -6.24
C ILE A 112 -1.56 -3.52 -7.11
N ASP A 113 -2.24 -3.15 -8.19
CA ASP A 113 -2.83 -4.11 -9.14
C ASP A 113 -1.80 -4.72 -10.09
N GLY A 114 -0.64 -4.11 -10.18
CA GLY A 114 0.48 -4.57 -10.98
C GLY A 114 1.62 -5.13 -10.14
N ASN A 115 2.83 -5.05 -10.66
CA ASN A 115 4.02 -5.52 -9.97
C ASN A 115 4.52 -4.46 -8.97
N ALA A 116 5.02 -4.92 -7.83
CA ALA A 116 5.77 -4.11 -6.88
C ALA A 116 7.21 -4.60 -6.78
N GLU A 117 8.16 -3.68 -6.82
CA GLU A 117 9.58 -3.96 -6.61
C GLU A 117 10.15 -3.05 -5.53
N THR A 118 10.89 -3.63 -4.60
CA THR A 118 11.61 -2.88 -3.56
C THR A 118 13.08 -3.27 -3.58
N LEU A 119 13.97 -2.35 -3.93
CA LEU A 119 15.42 -2.53 -3.90
C LEU A 119 16.03 -1.68 -2.80
N VAL A 120 16.61 -2.32 -1.79
CA VAL A 120 17.37 -1.67 -0.71
C VAL A 120 18.83 -2.11 -0.83
N LYS A 121 19.76 -1.17 -1.00
CA LYS A 121 21.17 -1.48 -1.19
C LYS A 121 21.93 -1.73 0.12
N GLU A 122 21.38 -1.25 1.21
CA GLU A 122 21.94 -1.38 2.56
C GLU A 122 20.96 -2.18 3.45
N ASP A 123 20.77 -1.82 4.68
CA ASP A 123 19.91 -2.53 5.63
C ASP A 123 18.42 -2.32 5.37
N TYR A 124 17.65 -3.40 5.39
CA TYR A 124 16.19 -3.38 5.36
C TYR A 124 15.62 -3.96 6.65
N ASN A 125 15.11 -3.11 7.54
CA ASN A 125 14.62 -3.51 8.85
C ASN A 125 13.08 -3.45 8.92
N ILE A 126 12.44 -4.58 9.24
CA ILE A 126 10.99 -4.67 9.45
C ILE A 126 10.73 -4.98 10.93
N ARG A 127 9.94 -4.15 11.61
CA ARG A 127 9.47 -4.39 12.98
C ARG A 127 7.96 -4.19 13.07
N CYS A 128 7.24 -5.22 13.42
CA CYS A 128 5.79 -5.20 13.56
C CYS A 128 5.35 -6.12 14.71
N LYS A 129 4.08 -6.01 15.09
CA LYS A 129 3.45 -6.91 16.05
C LYS A 129 3.14 -8.25 15.42
N ASN A 130 2.52 -8.24 14.24
CA ASN A 130 2.18 -9.42 13.45
C ASN A 130 2.63 -9.17 12.01
N LEU A 131 3.21 -10.18 11.39
CA LEU A 131 3.55 -10.19 9.97
C LEU A 131 2.81 -11.37 9.31
N ASN A 132 1.93 -11.08 8.36
CA ASN A 132 1.24 -12.07 7.54
C ASN A 132 1.76 -11.94 6.11
N ILE A 133 2.16 -13.04 5.52
CA ILE A 133 2.58 -13.13 4.11
C ILE A 133 1.77 -14.25 3.49
N GLU A 134 1.03 -13.95 2.44
CA GLU A 134 0.29 -14.91 1.64
C GLU A 134 0.79 -14.82 0.19
N VAL A 135 1.16 -15.96 -0.39
CA VAL A 135 1.70 -16.06 -1.75
C VAL A 135 0.98 -17.20 -2.44
N GLU A 136 0.32 -16.91 -3.54
CA GLU A 136 -0.50 -17.89 -4.26
C GLU A 136 0.32 -18.87 -5.09
N GLU A 137 1.46 -18.45 -5.60
CA GLU A 137 2.33 -19.25 -6.47
C GLU A 137 3.66 -19.56 -5.77
N ASP A 138 4.76 -18.96 -6.18
CA ASP A 138 6.10 -19.29 -5.73
C ASP A 138 6.63 -18.26 -4.71
N PHE A 139 7.25 -18.73 -3.65
CA PHE A 139 7.94 -17.92 -2.66
C PHE A 139 9.41 -18.29 -2.57
N ASP A 140 10.29 -17.52 -3.17
CA ASP A 140 11.73 -17.74 -3.19
C ASP A 140 12.45 -16.84 -2.18
N THR A 141 13.37 -17.44 -1.43
CA THR A 141 14.26 -16.71 -0.52
C THR A 141 15.69 -17.16 -0.71
N VAL A 142 16.59 -16.24 -1.05
CA VAL A 142 18.02 -16.50 -1.21
C VAL A 142 18.80 -15.66 -0.22
N VAL A 143 19.62 -16.30 0.61
CA VAL A 143 20.54 -15.63 1.55
C VAL A 143 21.94 -16.11 1.24
N LEU A 144 22.81 -15.20 0.86
CA LEU A 144 24.21 -15.51 0.51
C LEU A 144 25.15 -15.54 1.72
N GLY A 145 24.71 -14.97 2.84
CA GLY A 145 25.43 -14.97 4.12
C GLY A 145 24.75 -15.84 5.17
N ASP A 146 24.99 -15.52 6.42
CA ASP A 146 24.44 -16.25 7.55
C ASP A 146 22.93 -15.96 7.75
N THR A 147 22.18 -16.98 8.15
CA THR A 147 20.77 -16.84 8.53
C THR A 147 20.58 -17.23 9.98
N THR A 148 19.99 -16.33 10.76
CA THR A 148 19.58 -16.62 12.14
C THR A 148 18.07 -16.51 12.27
N GLN A 149 17.43 -17.59 12.73
CA GLN A 149 15.99 -17.61 13.04
C GLN A 149 15.80 -17.97 14.53
N ARG A 150 15.07 -17.14 15.25
CA ARG A 150 14.74 -17.36 16.66
C ARG A 150 13.24 -17.33 16.89
N TYR A 151 12.71 -18.39 17.45
CA TYR A 151 11.32 -18.55 17.83
C TYR A 151 11.24 -18.73 19.36
N GLU A 152 10.53 -17.83 20.04
CA GLU A 152 10.32 -17.95 21.50
C GLU A 152 9.01 -18.70 21.82
N GLY A 153 8.14 -18.85 20.83
CA GLY A 153 6.90 -19.60 20.92
C GLY A 153 6.94 -20.88 20.11
N ILE A 154 5.81 -21.29 19.58
CA ILE A 154 5.65 -22.51 18.80
C ILE A 154 5.93 -22.22 17.32
N LEU A 155 6.90 -22.90 16.73
CA LEU A 155 7.03 -22.99 15.27
C LEU A 155 6.18 -24.15 14.75
N LYS A 156 5.23 -23.85 13.85
CA LYS A 156 4.44 -24.85 13.16
C LYS A 156 4.67 -24.75 11.65
N THR A 157 5.14 -25.84 11.06
CA THR A 157 5.32 -25.95 9.60
C THR A 157 4.44 -27.06 9.07
N THR A 158 3.65 -26.80 8.04
CA THR A 158 2.82 -27.81 7.36
C THR A 158 3.15 -27.79 5.87
N VAL A 159 3.52 -28.94 5.33
CA VAL A 159 3.79 -29.14 3.90
C VAL A 159 2.86 -30.23 3.40
N LEU A 160 1.98 -29.88 2.46
CA LEU A 160 0.91 -30.76 1.96
C LEU A 160 1.39 -31.72 0.86
N LYS A 161 2.44 -31.37 0.13
CA LYS A 161 2.94 -32.19 -0.99
C LYS A 161 4.28 -32.86 -0.64
N ALA A 162 5.38 -32.17 -0.89
CA ALA A 162 6.72 -32.68 -0.65
C ALA A 162 7.60 -31.64 0.00
N ALA A 163 8.46 -32.03 0.93
CA ALA A 163 9.50 -31.20 1.48
C ALA A 163 10.85 -31.85 1.21
N SER A 164 11.84 -31.08 0.81
CA SER A 164 13.23 -31.52 0.67
C SER A 164 14.13 -30.55 1.43
N VAL A 165 15.02 -31.11 2.23
CA VAL A 165 16.04 -30.35 2.97
C VAL A 165 17.37 -30.95 2.65
N ARG A 166 18.33 -30.16 2.18
CA ARG A 166 19.68 -30.61 1.84
C ARG A 166 20.72 -29.80 2.61
N TYR A 167 21.65 -30.49 3.20
CA TYR A 167 22.86 -29.92 3.81
C TYR A 167 24.06 -30.47 3.07
N ASP A 168 24.89 -29.61 2.52
CA ASP A 168 26.08 -30.00 1.78
C ASP A 168 27.33 -30.11 2.68
N ASP A 169 27.20 -29.69 3.94
CA ASP A 169 28.22 -29.78 4.99
C ASP A 169 27.60 -30.37 6.28
N THR A 170 27.94 -29.91 7.44
CA THR A 170 27.49 -30.45 8.70
C THR A 170 26.10 -29.97 9.13
N PHE A 171 25.32 -30.85 9.72
CA PHE A 171 24.08 -30.51 10.41
C PHE A 171 24.20 -30.91 11.90
N ASP A 172 24.17 -29.88 12.79
CA ASP A 172 24.14 -30.07 14.22
C ASP A 172 22.75 -29.78 14.79
N GLY A 173 22.08 -30.78 15.36
CA GLY A 173 20.77 -30.65 15.99
C GLY A 173 20.80 -31.00 17.46
N VAL A 174 20.44 -30.08 18.35
CA VAL A 174 20.32 -30.31 19.79
C VAL A 174 18.86 -30.21 20.24
N PHE A 175 18.29 -31.32 20.70
CA PHE A 175 16.93 -31.38 21.24
C PHE A 175 17.01 -31.56 22.76
N LYS A 176 16.52 -30.56 23.52
CA LYS A 176 16.49 -30.60 25.00
C LYS A 176 15.20 -31.20 25.57
N GLY A 177 14.24 -31.52 24.71
CA GLY A 177 12.95 -32.12 25.07
C GLY A 177 12.67 -33.42 24.31
N ASN A 178 11.44 -33.87 24.36
CA ASN A 178 11.01 -35.05 23.65
C ASN A 178 10.94 -34.80 22.13
N VAL A 179 11.46 -35.74 21.34
CA VAL A 179 11.29 -35.76 19.89
C VAL A 179 10.35 -36.92 19.56
N THR A 180 9.22 -36.58 18.93
CA THR A 180 8.27 -37.59 18.45
C THR A 180 8.20 -37.49 16.93
N GLN A 181 8.46 -38.58 16.24
CA GLN A 181 8.32 -38.72 14.80
C GLN A 181 7.28 -39.79 14.50
N THR A 182 6.26 -39.44 13.71
CA THR A 182 5.24 -40.41 13.29
C THR A 182 5.23 -40.51 11.77
N TYR A 183 5.39 -41.67 11.25
CA TYR A 183 5.40 -41.97 9.82
C TYR A 183 4.12 -42.71 9.45
N GLY A 184 3.33 -42.19 8.53
CA GLY A 184 2.14 -42.85 7.97
C GLY A 184 2.48 -43.85 6.85
N ALA A 185 3.74 -43.91 6.42
CA ALA A 185 4.25 -44.76 5.36
C ALA A 185 5.67 -45.28 5.72
N LYS A 186 6.35 -45.90 4.78
CA LYS A 186 7.70 -46.45 4.98
C LYS A 186 8.73 -45.29 5.17
N LEU A 187 9.55 -45.45 6.22
CA LEU A 187 10.76 -44.66 6.39
C LEU A 187 11.94 -45.39 5.73
N ASP A 188 12.50 -44.80 4.67
CA ASP A 188 13.76 -45.25 4.09
C ASP A 188 14.91 -44.38 4.63
N THR A 189 15.81 -45.01 5.39
CA THR A 189 17.05 -44.36 5.85
C THR A 189 18.21 -45.06 5.16
N SER A 190 18.92 -44.37 4.29
CA SER A 190 20.21 -44.82 3.75
C SER A 190 21.32 -43.94 4.33
N ILE A 191 22.33 -44.57 4.97
CA ILE A 191 23.54 -43.93 5.42
C ILE A 191 24.63 -44.43 4.47
N THR A 192 25.19 -43.51 3.69
CA THR A 192 26.35 -43.79 2.83
C THR A 192 27.61 -43.19 3.42
#